data_fd431aa7966393774fb018f06c1120d2
#
_entry.id   fd431aa7966393774fb018f06c1120d2
#
_cell.length_a   1.000
_cell.length_b   1.000
_cell.length_c   1.000
_cell.angle_alpha   90.00
_cell.angle_beta   90.00
_cell.angle_gamma   90.00
#
_symmetry.space_group_name_H-M   'P 1'
#
loop_
_entity.id
_entity.type
_entity.pdbx_description
1 polymer ?
#
loop_
_entity_poly.entity_id
_entity_poly.type
_entity_poly.pdbx_seq_one_letter_code
_entity_poly.pdbx_strand_id
1 'polypeptide(L)'
;MLPKTQQDTFGAFYDSARKNTILEPKTTLLLHLGAAMALGCIPCMEYYLGQAEKEGITEEEIGAVQAVVMAVSAGRVNAQLREAEQRKKEKKAAPMPQ
;
A
#
# COMPACT_ATOMS: atom_id res chain seq x y z
N MET A 1 10.77 11.89 -18.07
CA MET A 1 9.39 11.41 -18.12
C MET A 1 9.29 10.19 -19.00
N LEU A 2 8.35 9.31 -18.71
CA LEU A 2 8.21 8.07 -19.46
C LEU A 2 7.85 8.34 -20.93
N PRO A 3 8.50 7.65 -21.87
CA PRO A 3 8.06 7.68 -23.26
C PRO A 3 6.62 7.19 -23.40
N LYS A 4 5.95 7.62 -24.47
CA LYS A 4 4.52 7.30 -24.67
C LYS A 4 4.23 5.81 -24.66
N THR A 5 5.10 5.00 -25.26
CA THR A 5 4.90 3.53 -25.29
C THR A 5 4.84 2.96 -23.89
N GLN A 6 5.72 3.36 -23.00
CA GLN A 6 5.74 2.89 -21.63
C GLN A 6 4.56 3.45 -20.84
N GLN A 7 4.17 4.70 -21.08
CA GLN A 7 2.98 5.27 -20.44
C GLN A 7 1.72 4.48 -20.81
N ASP A 8 1.57 4.16 -22.10
CA ASP A 8 0.41 3.40 -22.58
C ASP A 8 0.40 1.99 -22.01
N THR A 9 1.55 1.33 -21.96
CA THR A 9 1.69 -0.01 -21.39
C THR A 9 1.36 0.00 -19.89
N PHE A 10 1.88 0.97 -19.16
CA PHE A 10 1.59 1.12 -17.73
C PHE A 10 0.12 1.40 -17.51
N GLY A 11 -0.47 2.29 -18.29
CA GLY A 11 -1.89 2.61 -18.20
C GLY A 11 -2.78 1.40 -18.43
N ALA A 12 -2.45 0.59 -19.43
CA ALA A 12 -3.18 -0.65 -19.72
C ALA A 12 -3.05 -1.66 -18.56
N PHE A 13 -1.85 -1.79 -18.00
CA PHE A 13 -1.62 -2.64 -16.84
C PHE A 13 -2.44 -2.17 -15.63
N TYR A 14 -2.39 -0.86 -15.34
CA TYR A 14 -3.11 -0.28 -14.21
C TYR A 14 -4.62 -0.51 -14.36
N ASP A 15 -5.16 -0.29 -15.56
CA ASP A 15 -6.57 -0.52 -15.84
C ASP A 15 -6.95 -1.99 -15.65
N SER A 16 -6.09 -2.91 -16.06
CA SER A 16 -6.34 -4.34 -15.88
C SER A 16 -6.42 -4.71 -14.40
N ALA A 17 -5.62 -4.06 -13.55
CA ALA A 17 -5.67 -4.28 -12.12
C ALA A 17 -6.97 -3.75 -11.51
N ARG A 18 -7.38 -2.55 -11.91
CA ARG A 18 -8.63 -1.95 -11.42
C ARG A 18 -9.88 -2.70 -11.86
N LYS A 19 -9.84 -3.27 -13.06
CA LYS A 19 -10.98 -3.94 -13.68
C LYS A 19 -10.83 -5.44 -13.69
N ASN A 20 -10.00 -5.99 -12.79
CA ASN A 20 -9.81 -7.43 -12.73
C ASN A 20 -11.13 -8.13 -12.43
N THR A 21 -11.24 -9.37 -12.91
CA THR A 21 -12.44 -10.20 -12.75
C THR A 21 -12.28 -11.28 -11.68
N ILE A 22 -11.15 -11.27 -10.97
CA ILE A 22 -10.84 -12.25 -9.94
C ILE A 22 -11.44 -11.85 -8.61
N LEU A 23 -11.30 -10.57 -8.25
CA LEU A 23 -11.83 -10.02 -7.00
C LEU A 23 -13.12 -9.26 -7.29
N GLU A 24 -14.00 -9.19 -6.31
CA GLU A 24 -15.19 -8.37 -6.43
C GLU A 24 -14.81 -6.90 -6.58
N PRO A 25 -15.59 -6.10 -7.33
CA PRO A 25 -15.27 -4.69 -7.55
C PRO A 25 -15.07 -3.90 -6.26
N LYS A 26 -15.91 -4.13 -5.25
CA LYS A 26 -15.80 -3.46 -3.95
C LYS A 26 -14.49 -3.82 -3.26
N THR A 27 -14.13 -5.10 -3.28
CA THR A 27 -12.88 -5.59 -2.70
C THR A 27 -11.67 -4.95 -3.39
N THR A 28 -11.70 -4.91 -4.73
CA THR A 28 -10.64 -4.28 -5.52
C THR A 28 -10.47 -2.81 -5.16
N LEU A 29 -11.58 -2.08 -5.05
CA LEU A 29 -11.55 -0.66 -4.70
C LEU A 29 -10.97 -0.44 -3.30
N LEU A 30 -11.38 -1.24 -2.32
CA LEU A 30 -10.86 -1.12 -0.95
C LEU A 30 -9.37 -1.48 -0.87
N LEU A 31 -8.92 -2.46 -1.67
CA LEU A 31 -7.49 -2.79 -1.75
C LEU A 31 -6.68 -1.65 -2.36
N HIS A 32 -7.18 -1.04 -3.42
CA HIS A 32 -6.52 0.13 -4.01
C HIS A 32 -6.40 1.26 -3.00
N LEU A 33 -7.47 1.54 -2.27
CA LEU A 33 -7.47 2.58 -1.25
C LEU A 33 -6.46 2.27 -0.14
N GLY A 34 -6.45 1.01 0.33
CA GLY A 34 -5.50 0.56 1.34
C GLY A 34 -4.05 0.67 0.87
N ALA A 35 -3.79 0.27 -0.38
CA ALA A 35 -2.46 0.40 -0.97
C ALA A 35 -2.03 1.86 -1.09
N ALA A 36 -2.94 2.75 -1.48
CA ALA A 36 -2.68 4.18 -1.55
C ALA A 36 -2.31 4.74 -0.19
N MET A 37 -3.02 4.33 0.86
CA MET A 37 -2.72 4.74 2.24
C MET A 37 -1.34 4.24 2.67
N ALA A 38 -1.03 2.96 2.40
CA ALA A 38 0.22 2.34 2.80
C ALA A 38 1.42 3.01 2.13
N LEU A 39 1.27 3.40 0.86
CA LEU A 39 2.32 4.02 0.08
C LEU A 39 2.35 5.54 0.21
N GLY A 40 1.39 6.13 0.91
CA GLY A 40 1.31 7.58 1.08
C GLY A 40 1.00 8.34 -0.19
N CYS A 41 0.23 7.75 -1.10
CA CYS A 41 -0.12 8.37 -2.37
C CYS A 41 -1.37 9.23 -2.21
N ILE A 42 -1.21 10.53 -1.96
CA ILE A 42 -2.33 11.45 -1.75
C ILE A 42 -3.25 11.53 -2.97
N PRO A 43 -2.76 11.73 -4.20
CA PRO A 43 -3.65 11.75 -5.37
C PRO A 43 -4.41 10.44 -5.55
N CYS A 44 -3.78 9.31 -5.23
CA CYS A 44 -4.44 8.01 -5.30
C CYS A 44 -5.55 7.90 -4.25
N MET A 45 -5.30 8.38 -3.03
CA MET A 45 -6.32 8.40 -1.97
C MET A 45 -7.52 9.25 -2.38
N GLU A 46 -7.26 10.44 -2.91
CA GLU A 46 -8.34 11.32 -3.38
C GLU A 46 -9.20 10.63 -4.44
N TYR A 47 -8.55 10.01 -5.41
CA TYR A 47 -9.26 9.31 -6.49
C TYR A 47 -10.11 8.17 -5.94
N TYR A 48 -9.55 7.32 -5.11
CA TYR A 48 -10.28 6.15 -4.62
C TYR A 48 -11.33 6.50 -3.56
N LEU A 49 -11.14 7.57 -2.79
CA LEU A 49 -12.20 8.07 -1.92
C LEU A 49 -13.39 8.56 -2.73
N GLY A 50 -13.13 9.25 -3.84
CA GLY A 50 -14.18 9.68 -4.76
C GLY A 50 -14.91 8.50 -5.39
N GLN A 51 -14.21 7.45 -5.78
CA GLN A 51 -14.81 6.25 -6.33
C GLN A 51 -15.63 5.50 -5.26
N ALA A 52 -15.13 5.45 -4.03
CA ALA A 52 -15.83 4.83 -2.91
C ALA A 52 -17.18 5.50 -2.66
N GLU A 53 -17.22 6.83 -2.72
CA GLU A 53 -18.48 7.57 -2.57
C GLU A 53 -19.46 7.20 -3.66
N LYS A 54 -19.02 7.13 -4.92
CA LYS A 54 -19.87 6.75 -6.06
C LYS A 54 -20.40 5.33 -5.95
N GLU A 55 -19.61 4.43 -5.40
CA GLU A 55 -19.97 3.02 -5.26
C GLU A 55 -20.74 2.73 -3.96
N GLY A 56 -21.05 3.73 -3.17
CA GLY A 56 -21.81 3.57 -1.94
C GLY A 56 -21.04 2.88 -0.81
N ILE A 57 -19.72 2.94 -0.83
CA ILE A 57 -18.90 2.41 0.23
C ILE A 57 -19.01 3.33 1.44
N THR A 58 -19.24 2.75 2.62
CA THR A 58 -19.49 3.53 3.83
C THR A 58 -18.19 4.02 4.47
N GLU A 59 -18.31 5.05 5.28
CA GLU A 59 -17.18 5.56 6.06
C GLU A 59 -16.62 4.50 7.02
N GLU A 60 -17.49 3.63 7.55
CA GLU A 60 -17.06 2.53 8.39
C GLU A 60 -16.18 1.54 7.63
N GLU A 61 -16.54 1.25 6.39
CA GLU A 61 -15.74 0.35 5.54
C GLU A 61 -14.39 0.98 5.21
N ILE A 62 -14.36 2.27 4.92
CA ILE A 62 -13.12 3.00 4.68
C ILE A 62 -12.27 3.01 5.96
N GLY A 63 -12.89 3.26 7.10
CA GLY A 63 -12.22 3.25 8.40
C GLY A 63 -11.64 1.89 8.75
N ALA A 64 -12.33 0.80 8.36
CA ALA A 64 -11.80 -0.55 8.55
C ALA A 64 -10.52 -0.78 7.72
N VAL A 65 -10.49 -0.29 6.48
CA VAL A 65 -9.28 -0.34 5.65
C VAL A 65 -8.16 0.45 6.30
N GLN A 66 -8.46 1.67 6.76
CA GLN A 66 -7.50 2.51 7.47
C GLN A 66 -6.90 1.78 8.68
N ALA A 67 -7.74 1.13 9.48
CA ALA A 67 -7.30 0.39 10.66
C ALA A 67 -6.34 -0.75 10.28
N VAL A 68 -6.62 -1.48 9.21
CA VAL A 68 -5.75 -2.55 8.73
C VAL A 68 -4.39 -1.98 8.30
N VAL A 69 -4.40 -0.88 7.55
CA VAL A 69 -3.16 -0.23 7.10
C VAL A 69 -2.33 0.24 8.29
N MET A 70 -2.98 0.87 9.28
CA MET A 70 -2.30 1.32 10.49
C MET A 70 -1.73 0.15 11.30
N ALA A 71 -2.46 -0.95 11.41
CA ALA A 71 -2.00 -2.15 12.12
C ALA A 71 -0.76 -2.74 11.45
N VAL A 72 -0.77 -2.87 10.13
CA VAL A 72 0.40 -3.38 9.39
C VAL A 72 1.58 -2.43 9.52
N SER A 73 1.33 -1.11 9.44
CA SER A 73 2.38 -0.10 9.61
C SER A 73 3.02 -0.16 10.99
N ALA A 74 2.22 -0.34 12.04
CA ALA A 74 2.73 -0.51 13.40
C ALA A 74 3.55 -1.78 13.52
N GLY A 75 3.07 -2.88 12.94
CA GLY A 75 3.81 -4.15 12.91
C GLY A 75 5.16 -4.02 12.21
N ARG A 76 5.22 -3.23 11.14
CA ARG A 76 6.47 -2.96 10.44
C ARG A 76 7.49 -2.26 11.33
N VAL A 77 7.05 -1.27 12.10
CA VAL A 77 7.94 -0.56 13.02
C VAL A 77 8.53 -1.53 14.05
N ASN A 78 7.70 -2.39 14.63
CA ASN A 78 8.16 -3.41 15.57
C ASN A 78 9.16 -4.37 14.93
N ALA A 79 8.88 -4.83 13.73
CA ALA A 79 9.77 -5.75 13.00
C ALA A 79 11.12 -5.09 12.69
N GLN A 80 11.07 -3.84 12.24
CA GLN A 80 12.28 -3.07 11.91
C GLN A 80 13.14 -2.84 13.15
N LEU A 81 12.53 -2.52 14.27
CA LEU A 81 13.29 -2.31 15.52
C LEU A 81 13.97 -3.60 15.97
N ARG A 82 13.26 -4.74 15.92
CA ARG A 82 13.85 -6.04 16.25
C ARG A 82 15.03 -6.37 15.36
N GLU A 83 14.91 -6.11 14.06
CA GLU A 83 16.00 -6.33 13.12
C GLU A 83 17.20 -5.45 13.43
N ALA A 84 16.97 -4.16 13.72
CA ALA A 84 18.04 -3.24 14.09
C ALA A 84 18.75 -3.69 15.38
N GLU A 85 17.99 -4.14 16.38
CA GLU A 85 18.57 -4.67 17.61
C GLU A 85 19.41 -5.91 17.35
N GLN A 86 18.91 -6.80 16.51
CA GLN A 86 19.64 -8.03 16.16
C GLN A 86 20.95 -7.71 15.43
N ARG A 87 20.92 -6.80 14.48
CA ARG A 87 22.13 -6.35 13.76
C ARG A 87 23.14 -5.70 14.71
N LYS A 88 22.66 -4.93 15.68
CA LYS A 88 23.52 -4.31 16.69
C LYS A 88 24.22 -5.38 17.53
N LYS A 89 23.52 -6.42 17.97
CA LYS A 89 24.10 -7.54 18.71
C LYS A 89 25.13 -8.30 17.90
N GLU A 90 24.87 -8.54 16.62
CA GLU A 90 25.79 -9.22 15.71
C GLU A 90 27.08 -8.42 15.53
N LYS A 91 26.98 -7.10 15.40
CA LYS A 91 28.15 -6.21 15.29
C LYS A 91 29.00 -6.21 16.55
N LYS A 92 28.38 -6.32 17.74
CA LYS A 92 29.12 -6.43 19.00
C LYS A 92 29.82 -7.76 19.13
N ALA A 93 29.20 -8.84 18.64
CA ALA A 93 29.76 -10.19 18.71
C ALA A 93 30.90 -10.41 17.71
N ALA A 94 30.89 -9.69 16.58
CA ALA A 94 31.88 -9.82 15.52
C ALA A 94 32.91 -8.70 15.57
N PRO A 95 34.22 -8.98 15.31
CA PRO A 95 35.20 -7.92 15.18
C PRO A 95 34.81 -7.00 14.04
N MET A 96 34.89 -5.69 14.29
CA MET A 96 34.65 -4.69 13.25
C MET A 96 35.76 -4.77 12.20
N PRO A 97 35.41 -4.73 10.90
CA PRO A 97 36.40 -4.60 9.85
C PRO A 97 37.14 -3.26 10.02
N GLN A 98 38.43 -3.30 9.91
CA GLN A 98 39.25 -2.10 10.05
C GLN A 98 39.46 -1.39 8.73
#